data_2dccb83fdb25d12f926b5658492bbdc2
#
_entry.id   2dccb83fdb25d12f926b5658492bbdc2
#
_cell.length_a   1.000
_cell.length_b   1.000
_cell.length_c   1.000
_cell.angle_alpha   90.00
_cell.angle_beta   90.00
_cell.angle_gamma   90.00
#
_symmetry.space_group_name_H-M   'P 1'
#
loop_
_entity.id
_entity.type
_entity.pdbx_description
1 polymer ?
#
loop_
_entity_poly.entity_id
_entity_poly.type
_entity_poly.pdbx_seq_one_letter_code
_entity_poly.pdbx_strand_id
1 'polypeptide(L)'
;MNVLARLRQLVWIALVIGAVALIDSDYVIFIAAVFAAVAVSIETRAPVRTLGLGRPRSIVRIVLVGVAAGTVLLLFSKLLLTPLVESLTGIPRDLSVFDRLRGDTSAYFALLPRIWLGAAVCEEIVFRAFLIGRIEAAFGGPSRLATGAAVLLSCAVFGAAHSYQGPTGIVITAVLGFVFAIVYVLCGRNLWLNIVVHGVYDTLSLALVLTSTDRVFSEIGHRIIPY
;
A
#
# COMPACT_ATOMS: atom_id res chain seq x y z
N MET A 1 29.09 -4.62 -4.28
CA MET A 1 28.49 -3.85 -5.41
C MET A 1 29.32 -2.61 -5.65
N ASN A 2 29.70 -2.30 -6.87
CA ASN A 2 30.47 -1.11 -7.22
C ASN A 2 29.63 0.17 -7.16
N VAL A 3 30.28 1.35 -7.17
CA VAL A 3 29.61 2.66 -7.07
C VAL A 3 28.57 2.87 -8.17
N LEU A 4 28.88 2.49 -9.42
CA LEU A 4 27.95 2.62 -10.55
C LEU A 4 26.67 1.82 -10.37
N ALA A 5 26.77 0.60 -9.82
CA ALA A 5 25.61 -0.22 -9.54
C ALA A 5 24.72 0.40 -8.45
N ARG A 6 25.29 1.04 -7.42
CA ARG A 6 24.53 1.78 -6.39
C ARG A 6 23.85 3.01 -6.98
N LEU A 7 24.55 3.80 -7.77
CA LEU A 7 23.98 4.97 -8.43
C LEU A 7 22.80 4.60 -9.32
N ARG A 8 22.89 3.51 -10.07
CA ARG A 8 21.77 3.01 -10.88
C ARG A 8 20.53 2.70 -10.03
N GLN A 9 20.68 2.10 -8.84
CA GLN A 9 19.54 1.86 -7.95
C GLN A 9 18.90 3.16 -7.47
N LEU A 10 19.71 4.15 -7.12
CA LEU A 10 19.21 5.48 -6.71
C LEU A 10 18.47 6.18 -7.85
N VAL A 11 18.94 6.06 -9.09
CA VAL A 11 18.24 6.60 -10.27
C VAL A 11 16.87 5.94 -10.44
N TRP A 12 16.78 4.60 -10.34
CA TRP A 12 15.50 3.89 -10.42
C TRP A 12 14.53 4.33 -9.32
N ILE A 13 15.00 4.46 -8.08
CA ILE A 13 14.21 4.95 -6.94
C ILE A 13 13.70 6.35 -7.22
N ALA A 14 14.58 7.27 -7.63
CA ALA A 14 14.24 8.66 -7.90
C ALA A 14 13.19 8.80 -9.04
N LEU A 15 13.32 8.01 -10.10
CA LEU A 15 12.36 8.02 -11.21
C LEU A 15 10.97 7.53 -10.79
N VAL A 16 10.88 6.47 -9.99
CA VAL A 16 9.59 5.96 -9.51
C VAL A 16 8.95 6.91 -8.51
N ILE A 17 9.72 7.40 -7.52
CA ILE A 17 9.20 8.37 -6.55
C ILE A 17 8.80 9.68 -7.26
N GLY A 18 9.63 10.16 -8.19
CA GLY A 18 9.32 11.35 -8.97
C GLY A 18 8.06 11.17 -9.82
N ALA A 19 7.86 10.01 -10.45
CA ALA A 19 6.63 9.74 -11.17
C ALA A 19 5.41 9.80 -10.25
N VAL A 20 5.46 9.14 -9.09
CA VAL A 20 4.36 9.12 -8.12
C VAL A 20 4.08 10.52 -7.54
N ALA A 21 5.12 11.35 -7.34
CA ALA A 21 4.99 12.67 -6.72
C ALA A 21 4.61 13.78 -7.70
N LEU A 22 5.01 13.69 -8.96
CA LEU A 22 4.93 14.80 -9.91
C LEU A 22 3.85 14.63 -10.99
N ILE A 23 3.36 13.41 -11.20
CA ILE A 23 2.32 13.14 -12.19
C ILE A 23 0.96 13.21 -11.49
N ASP A 24 0.24 14.29 -11.71
CA ASP A 24 -1.15 14.42 -11.28
C ASP A 24 -2.06 13.68 -12.28
N SER A 25 -2.19 12.40 -12.09
CA SER A 25 -3.02 11.55 -12.94
C SER A 25 -3.52 10.33 -12.18
N ASP A 26 -4.78 9.99 -12.42
CA ASP A 26 -5.41 8.76 -11.93
C ASP A 26 -4.68 7.48 -12.37
N TYR A 27 -3.82 7.58 -13.38
CA TYR A 27 -3.08 6.46 -13.94
C TYR A 27 -1.62 6.38 -13.47
N VAL A 28 -1.17 7.31 -12.61
CA VAL A 28 0.24 7.38 -12.19
C VAL A 28 0.75 6.07 -11.62
N ILE A 29 -0.05 5.39 -10.82
CA ILE A 29 0.38 4.13 -10.19
C ILE A 29 0.54 3.00 -11.21
N PHE A 30 -0.30 2.95 -12.24
CA PHE A 30 -0.14 1.99 -13.34
C PHE A 30 1.13 2.25 -14.13
N ILE A 31 1.43 3.53 -14.43
CA ILE A 31 2.66 3.94 -15.12
C ILE A 31 3.87 3.56 -14.27
N ALA A 32 3.85 3.87 -12.97
CA ALA A 32 4.93 3.53 -12.04
C ALA A 32 5.14 2.01 -11.93
N ALA A 33 4.07 1.21 -11.90
CA ALA A 33 4.15 -0.24 -11.86
C ALA A 33 4.73 -0.84 -13.15
N VAL A 34 4.32 -0.34 -14.31
CA VAL A 34 4.90 -0.74 -15.62
C VAL A 34 6.38 -0.39 -15.65
N PHE A 35 6.74 0.82 -15.23
CA PHE A 35 8.13 1.25 -15.18
C PHE A 35 8.96 0.37 -14.23
N ALA A 36 8.45 0.06 -13.03
CA ALA A 36 9.08 -0.85 -12.08
C ALA A 36 9.29 -2.26 -12.69
N ALA A 37 8.27 -2.78 -13.38
CA ALA A 37 8.35 -4.09 -14.05
C ALA A 37 9.41 -4.10 -15.17
N VAL A 38 9.47 -3.05 -15.99
CA VAL A 38 10.48 -2.88 -17.03
C VAL A 38 11.88 -2.79 -16.45
N ALA A 39 12.08 -1.97 -15.42
CA ALA A 39 13.36 -1.82 -14.72
C ALA A 39 13.87 -3.14 -14.15
N VAL A 40 12.98 -3.95 -13.55
CA VAL A 40 13.31 -5.29 -13.05
C VAL A 40 13.62 -6.23 -14.23
N SER A 41 12.87 -6.15 -15.32
CA SER A 41 13.07 -7.02 -16.50
C SER A 41 14.41 -6.80 -17.19
N ILE A 42 14.92 -5.56 -17.18
CA ILE A 42 16.25 -5.24 -17.70
C ILE A 42 17.36 -5.85 -16.84
N GLU A 43 17.14 -5.96 -15.52
CA GLU A 43 18.18 -6.37 -14.57
C GLU A 43 18.16 -7.85 -14.19
N THR A 44 17.09 -8.58 -14.49
CA THR A 44 16.96 -9.99 -14.11
C THR A 44 16.33 -10.84 -15.20
N ARG A 45 16.74 -12.11 -15.25
CA ARG A 45 16.14 -13.12 -16.14
C ARG A 45 14.83 -13.71 -15.59
N ALA A 46 14.44 -13.35 -14.37
CA ALA A 46 13.25 -13.86 -13.69
C ALA A 46 12.40 -12.72 -13.08
N PRO A 47 11.91 -11.74 -13.90
CA PRO A 47 11.25 -10.53 -13.40
C PRO A 47 10.01 -10.84 -12.54
N VAL A 48 9.17 -11.78 -12.97
CA VAL A 48 7.96 -12.18 -12.24
C VAL A 48 8.28 -12.68 -10.82
N ARG A 49 9.34 -13.50 -10.67
CA ARG A 49 9.78 -13.99 -9.37
C ARG A 49 10.41 -12.88 -8.52
N THR A 50 11.19 -12.02 -9.15
CA THR A 50 11.85 -10.89 -8.47
C THR A 50 10.82 -9.88 -7.95
N LEU A 51 9.71 -9.69 -8.67
CA LEU A 51 8.57 -8.89 -8.24
C LEU A 51 7.65 -9.61 -7.22
N GLY A 52 8.03 -10.78 -6.72
CA GLY A 52 7.21 -11.50 -5.75
C GLY A 52 5.91 -12.10 -6.30
N LEU A 53 5.74 -12.15 -7.63
CA LEU A 53 4.56 -12.70 -8.31
C LEU A 53 4.74 -14.17 -8.73
N GLY A 54 5.75 -14.86 -8.19
CA GLY A 54 5.94 -16.30 -8.41
C GLY A 54 4.72 -17.10 -7.96
N ARG A 55 4.52 -18.27 -8.59
CA ARG A 55 3.36 -19.14 -8.31
C ARG A 55 3.26 -19.46 -6.81
N PRO A 56 2.12 -19.19 -6.18
CA PRO A 56 1.92 -19.48 -4.77
C PRO A 56 1.78 -20.98 -4.52
N ARG A 57 2.15 -21.42 -3.32
CA ARG A 57 2.01 -22.85 -2.92
C ARG A 57 0.55 -23.28 -2.81
N SER A 58 -0.34 -22.39 -2.39
CA SER A 58 -1.78 -22.65 -2.26
C SER A 58 -2.56 -21.35 -2.42
N ILE A 59 -3.33 -21.24 -3.48
CA ILE A 59 -4.22 -20.09 -3.75
C ILE A 59 -5.31 -20.01 -2.69
N VAL A 60 -5.92 -21.16 -2.34
CA VAL A 60 -6.99 -21.23 -1.34
C VAL A 60 -6.52 -20.66 0.01
N ARG A 61 -5.33 -21.09 0.47
CA ARG A 61 -4.76 -20.58 1.72
C ARG A 61 -4.52 -19.06 1.66
N ILE A 62 -4.00 -18.54 0.54
CA ILE A 62 -3.76 -17.10 0.36
C ILE A 62 -5.07 -16.33 0.43
N VAL A 63 -6.12 -16.80 -0.26
CA VAL A 63 -7.42 -16.15 -0.25
C VAL A 63 -8.02 -16.16 1.16
N LEU A 64 -8.08 -17.32 1.83
CA LEU A 64 -8.66 -17.43 3.17
C LEU A 64 -7.91 -16.57 4.20
N VAL A 65 -6.57 -16.66 4.23
CA VAL A 65 -5.74 -15.86 5.14
C VAL A 65 -5.81 -14.39 4.78
N GLY A 66 -5.79 -14.06 3.49
CA GLY A 66 -5.84 -12.67 3.02
C GLY A 66 -7.18 -11.99 3.35
N VAL A 67 -8.30 -12.69 3.17
CA VAL A 67 -9.62 -12.19 3.56
C VAL A 67 -9.69 -11.96 5.08
N ALA A 68 -9.28 -12.94 5.88
CA ALA A 68 -9.28 -12.80 7.33
C ALA A 68 -8.36 -11.64 7.79
N ALA A 69 -7.14 -11.58 7.28
CA ALA A 69 -6.18 -10.53 7.64
C ALA A 69 -6.62 -9.14 7.16
N GLY A 70 -7.17 -9.01 5.95
CA GLY A 70 -7.70 -7.74 5.44
C GLY A 70 -8.87 -7.23 6.27
N THR A 71 -9.78 -8.13 6.69
CA THR A 71 -10.89 -7.79 7.58
C THR A 71 -10.39 -7.36 8.98
N VAL A 72 -9.45 -8.09 9.57
CA VAL A 72 -8.85 -7.72 10.86
C VAL A 72 -8.13 -6.37 10.76
N LEU A 73 -7.39 -6.14 9.67
CA LEU A 73 -6.71 -4.87 9.44
C LEU A 73 -7.70 -3.71 9.30
N LEU A 74 -8.84 -3.93 8.64
CA LEU A 74 -9.91 -2.92 8.56
C LEU A 74 -10.43 -2.57 9.95
N LEU A 75 -10.80 -3.57 10.75
CA LEU A 75 -11.32 -3.33 12.11
C LEU A 75 -10.27 -2.61 12.97
N PHE A 76 -9.02 -3.05 12.94
CA PHE A 76 -7.92 -2.36 13.62
C PHE A 76 -7.78 -0.90 13.16
N SER A 77 -7.79 -0.68 11.84
CA SER A 77 -7.66 0.67 11.29
C SER A 77 -8.81 1.58 11.70
N LYS A 78 -10.06 1.10 11.62
CA LYS A 78 -11.24 1.93 11.89
C LYS A 78 -11.49 2.15 13.39
N LEU A 79 -11.24 1.15 14.21
CA LEU A 79 -11.58 1.22 15.64
C LEU A 79 -10.43 1.74 16.53
N LEU A 80 -9.19 1.58 16.09
CA LEU A 80 -8.02 1.93 16.91
C LEU A 80 -7.09 2.92 16.22
N LEU A 81 -6.57 2.59 15.01
CA LEU A 81 -5.54 3.41 14.39
C LEU A 81 -6.06 4.80 13.99
N THR A 82 -7.20 4.86 13.29
CA THR A 82 -7.77 6.15 12.85
C THR A 82 -8.10 7.04 14.04
N PRO A 83 -8.88 6.62 15.04
CA PRO A 83 -9.17 7.45 16.21
C PRO A 83 -7.92 7.90 16.99
N LEU A 84 -6.92 7.00 17.11
CA LEU A 84 -5.66 7.34 17.77
C LEU A 84 -4.91 8.45 17.03
N VAL A 85 -4.77 8.34 15.72
CA VAL A 85 -4.04 9.35 14.94
C VAL A 85 -4.83 10.66 14.89
N GLU A 86 -6.14 10.63 14.77
CA GLU A 86 -7.01 11.80 14.84
C GLU A 86 -6.90 12.50 16.21
N SER A 87 -6.90 11.74 17.30
CA SER A 87 -6.68 12.27 18.65
C SER A 87 -5.30 12.92 18.82
N LEU A 88 -4.25 12.36 18.22
CA LEU A 88 -2.88 12.88 18.30
C LEU A 88 -2.67 14.12 17.41
N THR A 89 -3.32 14.18 16.27
CA THR A 89 -3.17 15.29 15.30
C THR A 89 -4.15 16.42 15.52
N GLY A 90 -5.28 16.15 16.18
CA GLY A 90 -6.42 17.08 16.29
C GLY A 90 -7.12 17.34 14.95
N ILE A 91 -6.85 16.54 13.90
CA ILE A 91 -7.35 16.74 12.55
C ILE A 91 -8.04 15.45 12.07
N PRO A 92 -9.31 15.48 11.65
CA PRO A 92 -9.97 14.33 11.06
C PRO A 92 -9.30 13.90 9.75
N ARG A 93 -9.34 12.58 9.46
CA ARG A 93 -8.92 12.06 8.17
C ARG A 93 -9.88 12.54 7.08
N ASP A 94 -9.35 13.12 6.00
CA ASP A 94 -10.15 13.55 4.86
C ASP A 94 -10.45 12.36 3.92
N LEU A 95 -11.71 12.01 3.80
CA LEU A 95 -12.22 10.98 2.88
C LEU A 95 -13.22 11.55 1.88
N SER A 96 -13.31 12.88 1.73
CA SER A 96 -14.29 13.58 0.87
C SER A 96 -14.21 13.15 -0.59
N VAL A 97 -13.02 12.74 -1.06
CA VAL A 97 -12.82 12.20 -2.42
C VAL A 97 -13.71 10.98 -2.72
N PHE A 98 -14.15 10.27 -1.67
CA PHE A 98 -15.01 9.09 -1.79
C PHE A 98 -16.49 9.39 -1.53
N ASP A 99 -16.89 10.63 -1.23
CA ASP A 99 -18.29 10.95 -0.90
C ASP A 99 -19.29 10.64 -2.02
N ARG A 100 -18.83 10.67 -3.27
CA ARG A 100 -19.64 10.24 -4.44
C ARG A 100 -20.07 8.76 -4.39
N LEU A 101 -19.44 7.95 -3.56
CA LEU A 101 -19.82 6.53 -3.41
C LEU A 101 -21.00 6.34 -2.45
N ARG A 102 -21.33 7.33 -1.61
CA ARG A 102 -22.40 7.18 -0.61
C ARG A 102 -23.75 6.96 -1.25
N GLY A 103 -24.30 5.75 -1.03
CA GLY A 103 -25.57 5.32 -1.62
C GLY A 103 -25.52 4.96 -3.12
N ASP A 104 -24.37 5.12 -3.79
CA ASP A 104 -24.22 4.79 -5.22
C ASP A 104 -23.52 3.44 -5.42
N THR A 105 -24.32 2.39 -5.48
CA THR A 105 -23.86 1.02 -5.74
C THR A 105 -23.18 0.89 -7.11
N SER A 106 -23.64 1.63 -8.12
CA SER A 106 -23.03 1.58 -9.46
C SER A 106 -21.62 2.14 -9.46
N ALA A 107 -21.43 3.31 -8.84
CA ALA A 107 -20.10 3.92 -8.67
C ALA A 107 -19.15 3.01 -7.87
N TYR A 108 -19.65 2.37 -6.82
CA TYR A 108 -18.87 1.41 -6.03
C TYR A 108 -18.35 0.24 -6.88
N PHE A 109 -19.25 -0.46 -7.60
CA PHE A 109 -18.82 -1.59 -8.43
C PHE A 109 -17.93 -1.17 -9.61
N ALA A 110 -18.17 0.01 -10.19
CA ALA A 110 -17.31 0.57 -11.23
C ALA A 110 -15.88 0.88 -10.74
N LEU A 111 -15.71 1.19 -9.44
CA LEU A 111 -14.40 1.48 -8.84
C LEU A 111 -13.61 0.21 -8.49
N LEU A 112 -14.26 -0.93 -8.19
CA LEU A 112 -13.57 -2.15 -7.73
C LEU A 112 -12.44 -2.64 -8.66
N PRO A 113 -12.59 -2.68 -10.01
CA PRO A 113 -11.48 -3.07 -10.88
C PRO A 113 -10.25 -2.18 -10.70
N ARG A 114 -10.44 -0.86 -10.50
CA ARG A 114 -9.35 0.08 -10.24
C ARG A 114 -8.69 -0.16 -8.89
N ILE A 115 -9.47 -0.46 -7.86
CA ILE A 115 -8.95 -0.83 -6.53
C ILE A 115 -8.10 -2.09 -6.62
N TRP A 116 -8.61 -3.15 -7.24
CA TRP A 116 -7.86 -4.40 -7.31
C TRP A 116 -6.63 -4.32 -8.20
N LEU A 117 -6.72 -3.69 -9.37
CA LEU A 117 -5.58 -3.59 -10.31
C LEU A 117 -4.64 -2.45 -9.93
N GLY A 118 -5.16 -1.28 -9.58
CA GLY A 118 -4.36 -0.11 -9.22
C GLY A 118 -3.80 -0.21 -7.80
N ALA A 119 -4.65 -0.17 -6.78
CA ALA A 119 -4.18 -0.19 -5.40
C ALA A 119 -3.60 -1.56 -5.02
N ALA A 120 -4.37 -2.65 -5.09
CA ALA A 120 -3.91 -3.93 -4.56
C ALA A 120 -2.76 -4.57 -5.36
N VAL A 121 -2.73 -4.43 -6.70
CA VAL A 121 -1.64 -5.03 -7.51
C VAL A 121 -0.52 -4.03 -7.75
N CYS A 122 -0.81 -2.86 -8.36
CA CYS A 122 0.23 -1.95 -8.80
C CYS A 122 0.97 -1.30 -7.62
N GLU A 123 0.29 -0.89 -6.56
CA GLU A 123 0.96 -0.31 -5.39
C GLU A 123 1.83 -1.36 -4.68
N GLU A 124 1.38 -2.61 -4.57
CA GLU A 124 2.22 -3.65 -3.98
C GLU A 124 3.47 -3.93 -4.82
N ILE A 125 3.36 -3.91 -6.16
CA ILE A 125 4.54 -4.00 -7.04
C ILE A 125 5.49 -2.84 -6.80
N VAL A 126 4.99 -1.61 -6.76
CA VAL A 126 5.80 -0.39 -6.62
C VAL A 126 6.44 -0.30 -5.24
N PHE A 127 5.62 -0.33 -4.20
CA PHE A 127 6.08 -0.01 -2.85
C PHE A 127 6.75 -1.20 -2.16
N ARG A 128 6.30 -2.44 -2.38
CA ARG A 128 6.83 -3.62 -1.67
C ARG A 128 7.91 -4.33 -2.50
N ALA A 129 7.58 -4.76 -3.72
CA ALA A 129 8.56 -5.51 -4.49
C ALA A 129 9.69 -4.64 -5.03
N PHE A 130 9.34 -3.51 -5.67
CA PHE A 130 10.33 -2.67 -6.32
C PHE A 130 11.08 -1.78 -5.33
N LEU A 131 10.39 -0.89 -4.62
CA LEU A 131 11.04 0.14 -3.81
C LEU A 131 11.88 -0.46 -2.68
N ILE A 132 11.32 -1.41 -1.91
CA ILE A 132 12.09 -2.10 -0.86
C ILE A 132 13.32 -2.78 -1.47
N GLY A 133 13.16 -3.54 -2.56
CA GLY A 133 14.27 -4.24 -3.20
C GLY A 133 15.36 -3.31 -3.73
N ARG A 134 15.00 -2.14 -4.28
CA ARG A 134 15.96 -1.15 -4.80
C ARG A 134 16.71 -0.43 -3.69
N ILE A 135 16.02 -0.06 -2.63
CA ILE A 135 16.67 0.56 -1.46
C ILE A 135 17.66 -0.44 -0.84
N GLU A 136 17.28 -1.69 -0.60
CA GLU A 136 18.19 -2.72 -0.12
C GLU A 136 19.42 -2.87 -1.03
N ALA A 137 19.20 -2.92 -2.35
CA ALA A 137 20.30 -3.01 -3.31
C ALA A 137 21.23 -1.80 -3.24
N ALA A 138 20.71 -0.58 -3.03
CA ALA A 138 21.51 0.62 -2.84
C ALA A 138 22.40 0.53 -1.58
N PHE A 139 21.92 -0.12 -0.51
CA PHE A 139 22.68 -0.41 0.71
C PHE A 139 23.65 -1.60 0.58
N GLY A 140 23.76 -2.22 -0.58
CA GLY A 140 24.67 -3.34 -0.84
C GLY A 140 24.04 -4.72 -0.75
N GLY A 141 22.74 -4.80 -0.59
CA GLY A 141 21.95 -6.03 -0.52
C GLY A 141 21.15 -6.14 0.78
N PRO A 142 20.30 -7.15 0.89
CA PRO A 142 19.44 -7.35 2.05
C PRO A 142 20.25 -7.66 3.31
N SER A 143 20.02 -6.86 4.33
CA SER A 143 20.50 -7.05 5.71
C SER A 143 19.42 -6.52 6.66
N ARG A 144 19.49 -6.82 7.95
CA ARG A 144 18.51 -6.29 8.92
C ARG A 144 18.38 -4.77 8.86
N LEU A 145 19.52 -4.07 8.78
CA LEU A 145 19.55 -2.61 8.69
C LEU A 145 19.00 -2.11 7.35
N ALA A 146 19.47 -2.68 6.23
CA ALA A 146 19.02 -2.29 4.90
C ALA A 146 17.54 -2.54 4.70
N THR A 147 17.02 -3.70 5.15
CA THR A 147 15.59 -4.03 5.09
C THR A 147 14.77 -3.09 5.97
N GLY A 148 15.22 -2.82 7.21
CA GLY A 148 14.54 -1.87 8.10
C GLY A 148 14.45 -0.47 7.49
N ALA A 149 15.57 0.07 6.97
CA ALA A 149 15.59 1.35 6.30
C ALA A 149 14.68 1.35 5.04
N ALA A 150 14.72 0.29 4.24
CA ALA A 150 13.91 0.15 3.04
C ALA A 150 12.40 0.13 3.36
N VAL A 151 12.01 -0.60 4.40
CA VAL A 151 10.63 -0.63 4.89
C VAL A 151 10.19 0.78 5.32
N LEU A 152 10.94 1.45 6.18
CA LEU A 152 10.58 2.78 6.69
C LEU A 152 10.47 3.82 5.56
N LEU A 153 11.44 3.85 4.64
CA LEU A 153 11.41 4.78 3.51
C LEU A 153 10.24 4.49 2.56
N SER A 154 9.99 3.20 2.26
CA SER A 154 8.83 2.81 1.43
C SER A 154 7.50 3.22 2.06
N CYS A 155 7.36 3.06 3.38
CA CYS A 155 6.14 3.46 4.11
C CYS A 155 5.97 4.98 4.14
N ALA A 156 7.04 5.75 4.30
CA ALA A 156 6.98 7.21 4.25
C ALA A 156 6.52 7.71 2.88
N VAL A 157 7.07 7.14 1.79
CA VAL A 157 6.64 7.47 0.42
C VAL A 157 5.20 7.05 0.18
N PHE A 158 4.79 5.88 0.66
CA PHE A 158 3.42 5.38 0.55
C PHE A 158 2.41 6.29 1.26
N GLY A 159 2.73 6.73 2.47
CA GLY A 159 1.92 7.71 3.19
C GLY A 159 1.84 9.05 2.45
N ALA A 160 2.98 9.58 1.98
CA ALA A 160 3.04 10.83 1.23
C ALA A 160 2.22 10.79 -0.07
N ALA A 161 2.19 9.64 -0.77
CA ALA A 161 1.37 9.43 -1.96
C ALA A 161 -0.15 9.53 -1.66
N HIS A 162 -0.54 9.46 -0.39
CA HIS A 162 -1.93 9.58 0.06
C HIS A 162 -2.23 10.95 0.70
N SER A 163 -1.45 11.99 0.34
CA SER A 163 -1.60 13.37 0.87
C SER A 163 -2.99 13.97 0.63
N TYR A 164 -3.73 13.51 -0.36
CA TYR A 164 -5.13 13.88 -0.61
C TYR A 164 -6.08 13.54 0.54
N GLN A 165 -5.64 12.72 1.52
CA GLN A 165 -6.41 12.37 2.72
C GLN A 165 -6.05 13.26 3.93
N GLY A 166 -5.32 14.35 3.70
CA GLY A 166 -4.83 15.25 4.74
C GLY A 166 -3.67 14.69 5.57
N PRO A 167 -3.13 15.48 6.52
CA PRO A 167 -1.97 15.06 7.35
C PRO A 167 -2.22 13.76 8.13
N THR A 168 -3.40 13.61 8.69
CA THR A 168 -3.84 12.41 9.41
C THR A 168 -3.89 11.20 8.50
N GLY A 169 -4.39 11.37 7.26
CA GLY A 169 -4.40 10.32 6.25
C GLY A 169 -3.00 9.87 5.86
N ILE A 170 -2.03 10.77 5.75
CA ILE A 170 -0.63 10.44 5.50
C ILE A 170 -0.09 9.50 6.58
N VAL A 171 -0.31 9.82 7.85
CA VAL A 171 0.18 9.01 8.97
C VAL A 171 -0.49 7.65 9.00
N ILE A 172 -1.84 7.61 8.91
CA ILE A 172 -2.60 6.36 8.89
C ILE A 172 -2.13 5.45 7.75
N THR A 173 -1.98 6.01 6.55
CA THR A 173 -1.58 5.24 5.38
C THR A 173 -0.13 4.79 5.45
N ALA A 174 0.78 5.58 6.04
CA ALA A 174 2.14 5.15 6.31
C ALA A 174 2.19 3.95 7.28
N VAL A 175 1.36 3.94 8.33
CA VAL A 175 1.26 2.81 9.27
C VAL A 175 0.67 1.58 8.59
N LEU A 176 -0.38 1.72 7.78
CA LEU A 176 -0.91 0.62 6.98
C LEU A 176 0.15 0.09 6.01
N GLY A 177 0.89 0.99 5.37
CA GLY A 177 2.03 0.67 4.52
C GLY A 177 3.09 -0.15 5.25
N PHE A 178 3.36 0.17 6.51
CA PHE A 178 4.28 -0.58 7.36
C PHE A 178 3.77 -2.00 7.62
N VAL A 179 2.48 -2.17 7.94
CA VAL A 179 1.88 -3.51 8.11
C VAL A 179 2.03 -4.34 6.84
N PHE A 180 1.70 -3.79 5.67
CA PHE A 180 1.88 -4.48 4.39
C PHE A 180 3.37 -4.83 4.12
N ALA A 181 4.30 -3.92 4.42
CA ALA A 181 5.72 -4.18 4.23
C ALA A 181 6.24 -5.31 5.14
N ILE A 182 5.79 -5.35 6.40
CA ILE A 182 6.12 -6.44 7.33
C ILE A 182 5.54 -7.77 6.85
N VAL A 183 4.27 -7.80 6.43
CA VAL A 183 3.66 -9.01 5.86
C VAL A 183 4.47 -9.50 4.64
N TYR A 184 4.85 -8.60 3.73
CA TYR A 184 5.66 -8.91 2.56
C TYR A 184 7.00 -9.56 2.94
N VAL A 185 7.75 -8.93 3.87
CA VAL A 185 9.06 -9.43 4.30
C VAL A 185 8.95 -10.78 5.01
N LEU A 186 7.99 -10.92 5.94
CA LEU A 186 7.81 -12.14 6.73
C LEU A 186 7.23 -13.30 5.91
N CYS A 187 6.44 -13.03 4.88
CA CYS A 187 5.88 -14.05 3.99
C CYS A 187 6.80 -14.42 2.81
N GLY A 188 8.12 -14.20 2.96
CA GLY A 188 9.12 -14.61 1.98
C GLY A 188 9.08 -13.80 0.68
N ARG A 189 8.66 -12.54 0.76
CA ARG A 189 8.59 -11.58 -0.37
C ARG A 189 7.66 -12.04 -1.50
N ASN A 190 6.59 -12.74 -1.16
CA ASN A 190 5.54 -13.11 -2.10
C ASN A 190 4.38 -12.11 -1.98
N LEU A 191 4.04 -11.44 -3.09
CA LEU A 191 3.02 -10.37 -3.10
C LEU A 191 1.59 -10.88 -3.03
N TRP A 192 1.32 -12.15 -3.37
CA TRP A 192 -0.06 -12.63 -3.51
C TRP A 192 -0.89 -12.45 -2.23
N LEU A 193 -0.28 -12.69 -1.06
CA LEU A 193 -0.99 -12.46 0.21
C LEU A 193 -1.26 -10.96 0.42
N ASN A 194 -0.26 -10.10 0.18
CA ASN A 194 -0.42 -8.66 0.31
C ASN A 194 -1.53 -8.13 -0.62
N ILE A 195 -1.52 -8.57 -1.89
CA ILE A 195 -2.54 -8.18 -2.87
C ILE A 195 -3.95 -8.52 -2.36
N VAL A 196 -4.14 -9.71 -1.79
CA VAL A 196 -5.45 -10.09 -1.25
C VAL A 196 -5.79 -9.30 0.00
N VAL A 197 -4.85 -9.13 0.94
CA VAL A 197 -5.08 -8.33 2.17
C VAL A 197 -5.45 -6.89 1.82
N HIS A 198 -4.70 -6.26 0.92
CA HIS A 198 -4.90 -4.88 0.48
C HIS A 198 -6.24 -4.73 -0.26
N GLY A 199 -6.50 -5.55 -1.26
CA GLY A 199 -7.74 -5.51 -2.03
C GLY A 199 -8.99 -5.73 -1.18
N VAL A 200 -8.93 -6.64 -0.20
CA VAL A 200 -10.03 -6.87 0.75
C VAL A 200 -10.19 -5.68 1.69
N TYR A 201 -9.10 -5.15 2.26
CA TYR A 201 -9.14 -3.96 3.10
C TYR A 201 -9.83 -2.79 2.39
N ASP A 202 -9.41 -2.47 1.16
CA ASP A 202 -9.98 -1.35 0.40
C ASP A 202 -11.43 -1.62 -0.01
N THR A 203 -11.72 -2.83 -0.51
CA THR A 203 -13.08 -3.22 -0.88
C THR A 203 -14.05 -3.02 0.29
N LEU A 204 -13.69 -3.53 1.48
CA LEU A 204 -14.53 -3.41 2.66
C LEU A 204 -14.56 -1.96 3.19
N SER A 205 -13.44 -1.23 3.16
CA SER A 205 -13.39 0.19 3.57
C SER A 205 -14.30 1.05 2.73
N LEU A 206 -14.33 0.85 1.41
CA LEU A 206 -15.23 1.55 0.50
C LEU A 206 -16.69 1.09 0.63
N ALA A 207 -16.94 -0.18 0.96
CA ALA A 207 -18.28 -0.66 1.27
C ALA A 207 -18.87 0.01 2.52
N LEU A 208 -18.03 0.31 3.53
CA LEU A 208 -18.46 1.12 4.67
C LEU A 208 -18.85 2.54 4.24
N VAL A 209 -18.11 3.17 3.31
CA VAL A 209 -18.46 4.49 2.77
C VAL A 209 -19.77 4.42 1.98
N LEU A 210 -19.92 3.43 1.09
CA LEU A 210 -21.15 3.20 0.31
C LEU A 210 -22.38 3.18 1.21
N THR A 211 -22.31 2.45 2.33
CA THR A 211 -23.43 2.29 3.28
C THR A 211 -23.48 3.39 4.34
N SER A 212 -22.56 4.36 4.32
CA SER A 212 -22.35 5.36 5.39
C SER A 212 -22.08 4.77 6.78
N THR A 213 -21.74 3.49 6.86
CA THR A 213 -21.40 2.78 8.10
C THR A 213 -20.00 3.19 8.61
N ASP A 214 -19.16 3.78 7.76
CA ASP A 214 -17.87 4.38 8.15
C ASP A 214 -18.03 5.40 9.28
N ARG A 215 -19.14 6.16 9.33
CA ARG A 215 -19.47 7.12 10.40
C ARG A 215 -19.72 6.42 11.74
N VAL A 216 -20.44 5.29 11.71
CA VAL A 216 -20.69 4.48 12.91
C VAL A 216 -19.37 3.93 13.47
N PHE A 217 -18.48 3.45 12.61
CA PHE A 217 -17.14 3.00 13.02
C PHE A 217 -16.31 4.13 13.61
N SER A 218 -16.38 5.34 13.05
CA SER A 218 -15.72 6.52 13.61
C SER A 218 -16.25 6.85 15.01
N GLU A 219 -17.57 6.87 15.20
CA GLU A 219 -18.19 7.11 16.52
C GLU A 219 -17.78 6.06 17.56
N ILE A 220 -17.79 4.78 17.18
CA ILE A 220 -17.35 3.70 18.08
C ILE A 220 -15.87 3.86 18.42
N GLY A 221 -15.03 4.15 17.44
CA GLY A 221 -13.61 4.37 17.63
C GLY A 221 -13.31 5.52 18.58
N HIS A 222 -14.01 6.65 18.46
CA HIS A 222 -13.86 7.80 19.35
C HIS A 222 -14.45 7.58 20.76
N ARG A 223 -15.35 6.61 20.94
CA ARG A 223 -15.73 6.15 22.28
C ARG A 223 -14.62 5.32 22.96
N ILE A 224 -13.81 4.61 22.15
CA ILE A 224 -12.68 3.81 22.65
C ILE A 224 -11.47 4.71 22.90
N ILE A 225 -11.19 5.62 21.98
CA ILE A 225 -10.08 6.59 22.05
C ILE A 225 -10.68 7.99 21.84
N PRO A 226 -10.94 8.72 22.93
CA PRO A 226 -11.53 10.07 22.86
C PRO A 226 -10.64 11.06 22.11
N TYR A 227 -11.28 11.99 21.46
CA TYR A 227 -10.66 13.09 20.68
C TYR A 227 -10.08 14.12 21.60
#